data_4925317746edb7e4e60924e293334103
#
_entry.id   4925317746edb7e4e60924e293334103
#
_cell.length_a   1.000
_cell.length_b   1.000
_cell.length_c   1.000
_cell.angle_alpha   90.00
_cell.angle_beta   90.00
_cell.angle_gamma   90.00
#
_symmetry.space_group_name_H-M   'P 1'
#
loop_
_entity.id
_entity.type
_entity.pdbx_description
1 polymer ?
#
loop_
_entity_poly.entity_id
_entity_poly.type
_entity_poly.pdbx_seq_one_letter_code
_entity_poly.pdbx_strand_id
1 'polypeptide(L)'
;SPFALSKQVAGDFGGTRNGTVIHWPKRIQTGGGVRTQFSHVNDVAPTILEAANLPMPTMINGIPQIPMQGTSLLYTFDNPGAKERHNTQYFEIIGNRGIYHNGWMARTTVMYPWMAPKRMNTVAADDGWQLYDTTVDFSLSNDLAAQYPERLEAMKAKFMEEAIENQVL
;
A
#
# COMPACT_ATOMS: atom_id res chain seq x y z
N SER A 1 -12.18 -10.85 12.00
CA SER A 1 -11.56 -9.77 11.23
C SER A 1 -12.61 -9.08 10.38
N PRO A 2 -12.64 -7.75 10.31
CA PRO A 2 -13.54 -7.03 9.40
C PRO A 2 -13.06 -7.11 7.94
N PHE A 3 -11.86 -7.62 7.68
CA PHE A 3 -11.24 -7.68 6.37
C PHE A 3 -11.47 -9.02 5.70
N ALA A 4 -11.72 -8.98 4.39
CA ALA A 4 -11.78 -10.16 3.56
C ALA A 4 -10.39 -10.77 3.37
N LEU A 5 -10.36 -12.09 3.23
CA LEU A 5 -9.20 -12.91 2.95
C LEU A 5 -8.09 -12.84 4.02
N SER A 6 -6.88 -13.27 3.66
CA SER A 6 -5.75 -13.40 4.57
C SER A 6 -4.42 -13.28 3.80
N LYS A 7 -3.30 -13.66 4.42
CA LYS A 7 -1.97 -13.65 3.80
C LYS A 7 -1.98 -14.24 2.38
N GLN A 8 -1.07 -13.76 1.53
CA GLN A 8 -0.89 -14.14 0.12
C GLN A 8 -1.96 -13.60 -0.83
N VAL A 9 -2.77 -12.63 -0.40
CA VAL A 9 -3.72 -11.96 -1.28
C VAL A 9 -3.43 -10.45 -1.26
N ALA A 10 -2.87 -9.93 -2.35
CA ALA A 10 -2.38 -8.57 -2.42
C ALA A 10 -3.48 -7.50 -2.45
N GLY A 11 -4.65 -7.83 -2.99
CA GLY A 11 -5.73 -6.86 -3.20
C GLY A 11 -6.63 -6.64 -2.00
N ASP A 12 -6.60 -7.54 -1.01
CA ASP A 12 -7.51 -7.51 0.13
C ASP A 12 -6.82 -7.14 1.44
N PHE A 13 -7.48 -6.33 2.25
CA PHE A 13 -6.91 -5.84 3.50
C PHE A 13 -6.64 -6.92 4.54
N GLY A 14 -7.26 -8.09 4.46
CA GLY A 14 -6.89 -9.24 5.27
C GLY A 14 -5.49 -9.78 4.96
N GLY A 15 -5.00 -9.56 3.74
CA GLY A 15 -3.65 -9.91 3.30
C GLY A 15 -2.61 -8.81 3.51
N THR A 16 -3.01 -7.54 3.41
CA THR A 16 -2.08 -6.42 3.32
C THR A 16 -2.13 -5.46 4.51
N ARG A 17 -3.25 -5.38 5.24
CA ARG A 17 -3.40 -4.44 6.34
C ARG A 17 -2.94 -5.03 7.67
N ASN A 18 -1.89 -4.44 8.23
CA ASN A 18 -1.31 -4.83 9.52
C ASN A 18 -1.32 -3.65 10.49
N GLY A 19 -1.56 -3.92 11.77
CA GLY A 19 -1.44 -2.92 12.82
C GLY A 19 0.03 -2.58 13.07
N THR A 20 0.32 -1.29 13.21
CA THR A 20 1.64 -0.80 13.58
C THR A 20 1.55 0.00 14.87
N VAL A 21 2.46 -0.24 15.81
CA VAL A 21 2.57 0.53 17.06
C VAL A 21 3.96 1.15 17.11
N ILE A 22 4.01 2.46 17.36
CA ILE A 22 5.26 3.20 17.50
C ILE A 22 5.32 3.75 18.93
N HIS A 23 6.42 3.45 19.62
CA HIS A 23 6.70 3.91 20.98
C HIS A 23 8.01 4.67 21.04
N TRP A 24 7.92 6.00 21.24
CA TRP A 24 9.09 6.87 21.38
C TRP A 24 8.80 7.99 22.41
N PRO A 25 8.90 7.70 23.72
CA PRO A 25 8.45 8.62 24.78
C PRO A 25 9.14 9.98 24.78
N LYS A 26 10.39 10.07 24.31
CA LYS A 26 11.13 11.34 24.22
C LYS A 26 10.57 12.29 23.16
N ARG A 27 9.83 11.77 22.17
CA ARG A 27 9.37 12.55 21.02
C ARG A 27 7.83 12.59 20.92
N ILE A 28 7.17 11.46 21.16
CA ILE A 28 5.71 11.34 21.12
C ILE A 28 5.17 11.61 22.51
N GLN A 29 4.68 12.83 22.74
CA GLN A 29 4.20 13.26 24.06
C GLN A 29 2.78 12.76 24.37
N THR A 30 1.97 12.51 23.34
CA THR A 30 0.59 12.02 23.48
C THR A 30 0.52 10.54 23.16
N GLY A 31 0.57 9.69 24.20
CA GLY A 31 0.39 8.25 24.05
C GLY A 31 -1.03 7.87 23.62
N GLY A 32 -1.17 6.70 22.96
CA GLY A 32 -2.48 6.13 22.59
C GLY A 32 -3.17 6.80 21.39
N GLY A 33 -2.54 7.76 20.73
CA GLY A 33 -3.10 8.43 19.58
C GLY A 33 -3.11 7.55 18.33
N VAL A 34 -4.25 7.46 17.64
CA VAL A 34 -4.37 6.77 16.35
C VAL A 34 -3.93 7.69 15.21
N ARG A 35 -3.30 7.09 14.19
CA ARG A 35 -2.95 7.71 12.91
C ARG A 35 -3.67 6.96 11.81
N THR A 36 -4.32 7.69 10.92
CA THR A 36 -5.15 7.12 9.85
C THR A 36 -4.58 7.33 8.46
N GLN A 37 -3.46 8.05 8.36
CA GLN A 37 -2.74 8.21 7.10
C GLN A 37 -2.34 6.84 6.55
N PHE A 38 -2.45 6.67 5.24
CA PHE A 38 -1.92 5.48 4.59
C PHE A 38 -0.43 5.35 4.87
N SER A 39 -0.02 4.13 5.15
CA SER A 39 1.39 3.77 5.35
C SER A 39 1.66 2.35 4.89
N HIS A 40 2.88 2.08 4.53
CA HIS A 40 3.35 0.77 4.09
C HIS A 40 4.62 0.37 4.84
N VAL A 41 4.97 -0.91 4.82
CA VAL A 41 6.17 -1.40 5.53
C VAL A 41 7.47 -0.73 5.03
N ASN A 42 7.52 -0.30 3.78
CA ASN A 42 8.67 0.43 3.23
C ASN A 42 8.87 1.83 3.85
N ASP A 43 7.86 2.37 4.56
CA ASP A 43 7.94 3.65 5.26
C ASP A 43 8.74 3.55 6.57
N VAL A 44 8.95 2.36 7.08
CA VAL A 44 9.64 2.14 8.37
C VAL A 44 11.10 2.59 8.29
N ALA A 45 11.82 2.20 7.26
CA ALA A 45 13.24 2.55 7.13
C ALA A 45 13.47 4.07 6.99
N PRO A 46 12.79 4.80 6.08
CA PRO A 46 12.93 6.25 6.04
C PRO A 46 12.49 6.95 7.33
N THR A 47 11.51 6.42 8.05
CA THR A 47 11.10 6.97 9.35
C THR A 47 12.21 6.83 10.39
N ILE A 48 12.88 5.69 10.45
CA ILE A 48 14.02 5.45 11.37
C ILE A 48 15.19 6.38 11.02
N LEU A 49 15.53 6.50 9.74
CA LEU A 49 16.62 7.35 9.29
C LEU A 49 16.35 8.82 9.64
N GLU A 50 15.17 9.33 9.36
CA GLU A 50 14.79 10.70 9.71
C GLU A 50 14.77 10.91 11.23
N ALA A 51 14.23 9.96 11.98
CA ALA A 51 14.21 10.01 13.45
C ALA A 51 15.64 10.03 14.05
N ALA A 52 16.58 9.37 13.41
CA ALA A 52 17.99 9.34 13.79
C ALA A 52 18.80 10.53 13.22
N ASN A 53 18.16 11.41 12.44
CA ASN A 53 18.83 12.48 11.70
C ASN A 53 19.96 11.97 10.78
N LEU A 54 19.72 10.84 10.13
CA LEU A 54 20.62 10.23 9.16
C LEU A 54 20.09 10.43 7.74
N PRO A 55 20.95 10.75 6.76
CA PRO A 55 20.51 10.82 5.37
C PRO A 55 20.16 9.44 4.81
N MET A 56 19.29 9.41 3.83
CA MET A 56 19.08 8.17 3.05
C MET A 56 20.37 7.83 2.29
N PRO A 57 20.84 6.58 2.36
CA PRO A 57 22.07 6.18 1.69
C PRO A 57 21.86 6.13 0.17
N THR A 58 22.65 6.89 -0.56
CA THR A 58 22.71 6.83 -2.04
C THR A 58 23.83 5.93 -2.53
N MET A 59 24.81 5.67 -1.66
CA MET A 59 25.96 4.82 -1.95
C MET A 59 26.44 4.10 -0.67
N ILE A 60 26.72 2.80 -0.77
CA ILE A 60 27.28 1.99 0.32
C ILE A 60 28.51 1.24 -0.21
N ASN A 61 29.68 1.45 0.41
CA ASN A 61 30.93 0.83 -0.01
C ASN A 61 31.26 0.98 -1.51
N GLY A 62 30.95 2.15 -2.07
CA GLY A 62 31.17 2.43 -3.50
C GLY A 62 30.09 1.87 -4.45
N ILE A 63 29.06 1.23 -3.92
CA ILE A 63 27.96 0.66 -4.71
C ILE A 63 26.74 1.61 -4.63
N PRO A 64 26.27 2.14 -5.78
CA PRO A 64 25.02 2.92 -5.83
C PRO A 64 23.84 2.12 -5.28
N GLN A 65 23.00 2.76 -4.47
CA GLN A 65 21.81 2.15 -3.90
C GLN A 65 20.57 2.52 -4.72
N ILE A 66 19.64 1.57 -4.83
CA ILE A 66 18.29 1.87 -5.33
C ILE A 66 17.62 2.83 -4.34
N PRO A 67 17.01 3.93 -4.82
CA PRO A 67 16.32 4.87 -3.94
C PRO A 67 15.23 4.18 -3.09
N MET A 68 15.15 4.55 -1.83
CA MET A 68 14.05 4.08 -0.97
C MET A 68 12.73 4.71 -1.45
N GLN A 69 11.73 3.90 -1.72
CA GLN A 69 10.41 4.35 -2.18
C GLN A 69 9.47 4.76 -1.04
N GLY A 70 9.80 4.38 0.21
CA GLY A 70 8.97 4.69 1.38
C GLY A 70 8.98 6.17 1.75
N THR A 71 7.96 6.59 2.46
CA THR A 71 7.76 7.94 2.97
C THR A 71 7.84 7.93 4.50
N SER A 72 8.71 8.75 5.08
CA SER A 72 8.80 8.84 6.55
C SER A 72 7.47 9.27 7.18
N LEU A 73 7.10 8.60 8.26
CA LEU A 73 5.89 8.87 9.04
C LEU A 73 6.11 9.90 10.15
N LEU A 74 7.33 10.44 10.30
CA LEU A 74 7.68 11.34 11.39
C LEU A 74 6.76 12.57 11.47
N TYR A 75 6.27 13.06 10.32
CA TYR A 75 5.35 14.18 10.21
C TYR A 75 4.00 13.94 10.92
N THR A 76 3.62 12.68 11.13
CA THR A 76 2.35 12.33 11.80
C THR A 76 2.46 12.31 13.32
N PHE A 77 3.69 12.29 13.86
CA PHE A 77 3.89 12.12 15.30
C PHE A 77 3.34 13.28 16.11
N ASP A 78 3.53 14.51 15.62
CA ASP A 78 3.04 15.72 16.27
C ASP A 78 1.72 16.24 15.70
N ASN A 79 1.32 15.75 14.52
CA ASN A 79 0.09 16.19 13.85
C ASN A 79 -0.72 14.99 13.37
N PRO A 80 -1.64 14.48 14.19
CA PRO A 80 -2.52 13.37 13.81
C PRO A 80 -3.38 13.63 12.58
N GLY A 81 -3.72 14.92 12.34
CA GLY A 81 -4.50 15.35 11.19
C GLY A 81 -3.67 15.79 9.98
N ALA A 82 -2.37 15.53 9.96
CA ALA A 82 -1.52 15.87 8.83
C ALA A 82 -2.04 15.20 7.55
N LYS A 83 -1.94 15.93 6.42
CA LYS A 83 -2.26 15.36 5.11
C LYS A 83 -1.33 14.19 4.83
N GLU A 84 -1.90 13.12 4.29
CA GLU A 84 -1.18 11.94 3.83
C GLU A 84 -0.07 12.31 2.83
N ARG A 85 1.08 11.68 2.96
CA ARG A 85 2.24 11.87 2.07
C ARG A 85 2.56 10.65 1.23
N HIS A 86 2.21 9.43 1.71
CA HIS A 86 2.33 8.21 0.94
C HIS A 86 1.04 8.02 0.12
N ASN A 87 1.04 8.50 -1.09
CA ASN A 87 -0.17 8.64 -1.89
C ASN A 87 -0.45 7.47 -2.83
N THR A 88 0.55 6.64 -3.12
CA THR A 88 0.42 5.52 -4.07
C THR A 88 1.18 4.31 -3.53
N GLN A 89 0.55 3.14 -3.55
CA GLN A 89 1.19 1.88 -3.21
C GLN A 89 0.68 0.75 -4.10
N TYR A 90 1.61 0.12 -4.76
CA TYR A 90 1.42 -1.07 -5.58
C TYR A 90 1.47 -2.34 -4.72
N PHE A 91 0.60 -3.29 -5.02
CA PHE A 91 0.57 -4.61 -4.42
C PHE A 91 0.38 -5.68 -5.49
N GLU A 92 1.22 -6.71 -5.47
CA GLU A 92 1.07 -7.88 -6.33
C GLU A 92 1.60 -9.13 -5.63
N ILE A 93 0.89 -10.24 -5.76
CA ILE A 93 1.37 -11.57 -5.43
C ILE A 93 0.56 -12.63 -6.17
N ILE A 94 1.24 -13.47 -6.94
CA ILE A 94 0.64 -14.63 -7.65
C ILE A 94 -0.57 -14.20 -8.52
N GLY A 95 -0.45 -13.04 -9.21
CA GLY A 95 -1.50 -12.49 -10.05
C GLY A 95 -2.64 -11.78 -9.31
N ASN A 96 -2.68 -11.81 -7.98
CA ASN A 96 -3.55 -10.94 -7.19
C ASN A 96 -2.95 -9.54 -7.17
N ARG A 97 -3.73 -8.54 -7.51
CA ARG A 97 -3.29 -7.18 -7.78
C ARG A 97 -4.02 -6.18 -6.93
N GLY A 98 -3.35 -5.12 -6.56
CA GLY A 98 -3.95 -4.02 -5.87
C GLY A 98 -3.16 -2.74 -6.07
N ILE A 99 -3.85 -1.62 -6.14
CA ILE A 99 -3.26 -0.29 -6.15
C ILE A 99 -4.04 0.63 -5.22
N TYR A 100 -3.34 1.18 -4.25
CA TYR A 100 -3.83 2.30 -3.46
C TYR A 100 -3.41 3.61 -4.12
N HIS A 101 -4.33 4.55 -4.24
CA HIS A 101 -4.01 5.90 -4.69
C HIS A 101 -4.97 6.92 -4.10
N ASN A 102 -4.44 7.86 -3.29
CA ASN A 102 -5.17 9.00 -2.74
C ASN A 102 -6.52 8.62 -2.08
N GLY A 103 -6.51 7.63 -1.18
CA GLY A 103 -7.72 7.20 -0.45
C GLY A 103 -8.58 6.18 -1.21
N TRP A 104 -8.20 5.79 -2.43
CA TRP A 104 -8.91 4.78 -3.20
C TRP A 104 -8.10 3.51 -3.32
N MET A 105 -8.78 2.38 -3.34
CA MET A 105 -8.21 1.05 -3.58
C MET A 105 -8.87 0.41 -4.78
N ALA A 106 -8.09 0.10 -5.81
CA ALA A 106 -8.54 -0.78 -6.88
C ALA A 106 -7.84 -2.13 -6.73
N ARG A 107 -8.56 -3.22 -6.91
CA ARG A 107 -8.01 -4.55 -6.73
C ARG A 107 -8.64 -5.59 -7.64
N THR A 108 -7.93 -6.69 -7.84
CA THR A 108 -8.49 -7.91 -8.39
C THR A 108 -7.99 -9.11 -7.61
N THR A 109 -8.86 -10.07 -7.38
CA THR A 109 -8.52 -11.34 -6.75
C THR A 109 -8.74 -12.45 -7.77
N VAL A 110 -7.65 -12.91 -8.35
CA VAL A 110 -7.70 -13.90 -9.44
C VAL A 110 -7.57 -15.32 -8.93
N MET A 111 -6.89 -15.48 -7.77
CA MET A 111 -6.63 -16.79 -7.23
C MET A 111 -6.37 -16.77 -5.73
N TYR A 112 -6.90 -17.77 -5.05
CA TYR A 112 -6.49 -18.08 -3.69
C TYR A 112 -5.29 -19.01 -3.72
N PRO A 113 -4.30 -18.87 -2.84
CA PRO A 113 -3.08 -19.69 -2.84
C PRO A 113 -3.30 -21.21 -2.71
N TRP A 114 -4.47 -21.59 -2.18
CA TRP A 114 -4.89 -22.98 -2.02
C TRP A 114 -5.75 -23.54 -3.16
N MET A 115 -6.09 -22.71 -4.15
CA MET A 115 -6.81 -23.10 -5.34
C MET A 115 -5.82 -23.31 -6.48
N ALA A 116 -5.88 -24.45 -7.14
CA ALA A 116 -4.90 -24.99 -8.08
C ALA A 116 -4.33 -24.04 -9.15
N PRO A 117 -3.11 -24.29 -9.65
CA PRO A 117 -2.20 -23.34 -10.32
C PRO A 117 -2.53 -22.95 -11.77
N LYS A 118 -3.76 -23.04 -12.21
CA LYS A 118 -4.11 -22.88 -13.64
C LYS A 118 -4.09 -21.42 -14.18
N ARG A 119 -3.84 -20.41 -13.36
CA ARG A 119 -3.87 -18.98 -13.78
C ARG A 119 -2.66 -18.16 -13.34
N MET A 120 -1.49 -18.72 -13.21
CA MET A 120 -0.31 -18.03 -12.68
C MET A 120 0.30 -16.93 -13.58
N ASN A 121 -0.22 -16.66 -14.79
CA ASN A 121 0.40 -15.75 -15.75
C ASN A 121 -0.54 -14.65 -16.26
N THR A 122 -1.34 -14.04 -15.40
CA THR A 122 -2.33 -13.06 -15.85
C THR A 122 -2.22 -11.68 -15.19
N VAL A 123 -1.00 -11.20 -14.94
CA VAL A 123 -0.81 -9.82 -14.43
C VAL A 123 -1.41 -8.78 -15.40
N ALA A 124 -1.45 -9.08 -16.68
CA ALA A 124 -2.01 -8.23 -17.73
C ALA A 124 -3.50 -8.49 -18.03
N ALA A 125 -4.15 -9.49 -17.41
CA ALA A 125 -5.55 -9.78 -17.70
C ALA A 125 -6.48 -8.73 -17.06
N ASP A 126 -7.45 -8.26 -17.83
CA ASP A 126 -8.47 -7.31 -17.38
C ASP A 126 -9.63 -8.03 -16.67
N ASP A 127 -9.32 -8.79 -15.64
CA ASP A 127 -10.28 -9.67 -14.98
C ASP A 127 -10.76 -9.11 -13.65
N GLY A 128 -12.04 -8.76 -13.57
CA GLY A 128 -12.75 -8.61 -12.30
C GLY A 128 -12.20 -7.56 -11.35
N TRP A 129 -11.77 -6.42 -11.87
CA TRP A 129 -11.35 -5.30 -11.03
C TRP A 129 -12.52 -4.71 -10.25
N GLN A 130 -12.27 -4.40 -9.00
CA GLN A 130 -13.18 -3.76 -8.06
C GLN A 130 -12.56 -2.46 -7.54
N LEU A 131 -13.40 -1.50 -7.14
CA LEU A 131 -12.97 -0.18 -6.70
C LEU A 131 -13.61 0.18 -5.37
N TYR A 132 -12.83 0.75 -4.46
CA TYR A 132 -13.27 1.10 -3.11
C TYR A 132 -12.76 2.46 -2.68
N ASP A 133 -13.61 3.23 -1.99
CA ASP A 133 -13.22 4.45 -1.28
C ASP A 133 -12.84 4.10 0.16
N THR A 134 -11.55 4.00 0.44
CA THR A 134 -11.04 3.59 1.76
C THR A 134 -11.21 4.65 2.85
N THR A 135 -11.60 5.86 2.49
CA THR A 135 -11.86 6.93 3.45
C THR A 135 -13.17 6.74 4.19
N VAL A 136 -14.11 6.01 3.60
CA VAL A 136 -15.44 5.71 4.18
C VAL A 136 -15.74 4.21 4.28
N ASP A 137 -15.07 3.37 3.48
CA ASP A 137 -15.21 1.91 3.48
C ASP A 137 -13.91 1.25 3.95
N PHE A 138 -13.77 1.14 5.26
CA PHE A 138 -12.62 0.53 5.91
C PHE A 138 -12.41 -0.95 5.58
N SER A 139 -13.45 -1.67 5.20
CA SER A 139 -13.44 -3.12 5.00
C SER A 139 -13.42 -3.57 3.55
N LEU A 140 -13.51 -2.65 2.59
CA LEU A 140 -13.64 -2.94 1.16
C LEU A 140 -14.86 -3.82 0.86
N SER A 141 -16.03 -3.42 1.36
CA SER A 141 -17.28 -4.16 1.23
C SER A 141 -18.23 -3.61 0.16
N ASN A 142 -18.07 -2.35 -0.22
CA ASN A 142 -18.92 -1.69 -1.20
C ASN A 142 -18.15 -1.42 -2.49
N ASP A 143 -18.31 -2.30 -3.47
CA ASP A 143 -17.65 -2.13 -4.78
C ASP A 143 -18.28 -0.98 -5.56
N LEU A 144 -17.49 0.01 -5.89
CA LEU A 144 -17.88 1.22 -6.60
C LEU A 144 -17.45 1.22 -8.08
N ALA A 145 -16.95 0.11 -8.61
CA ALA A 145 -16.44 0.03 -9.99
C ALA A 145 -17.47 0.48 -11.03
N ALA A 146 -18.72 0.04 -10.88
CA ALA A 146 -19.80 0.41 -11.80
C ALA A 146 -20.22 1.89 -11.68
N GLN A 147 -20.01 2.52 -10.51
CA GLN A 147 -20.36 3.92 -10.27
C GLN A 147 -19.28 4.90 -10.75
N TYR A 148 -18.01 4.46 -10.73
CA TYR A 148 -16.85 5.29 -11.08
C TYR A 148 -15.92 4.60 -12.09
N PRO A 149 -16.43 4.26 -13.30
CA PRO A 149 -15.66 3.50 -14.30
C PRO A 149 -14.40 4.24 -14.76
N GLU A 150 -14.45 5.57 -14.93
CA GLU A 150 -13.30 6.36 -15.33
C GLU A 150 -12.18 6.34 -14.26
N ARG A 151 -12.57 6.38 -12.99
CA ARG A 151 -11.62 6.27 -11.89
C ARG A 151 -10.99 4.88 -11.84
N LEU A 152 -11.78 3.84 -12.06
CA LEU A 152 -11.26 2.48 -12.11
C LEU A 152 -10.21 2.34 -13.22
N GLU A 153 -10.49 2.85 -14.43
CA GLU A 153 -9.51 2.82 -15.52
C GLU A 153 -8.23 3.61 -15.21
N ALA A 154 -8.37 4.78 -14.57
CA ALA A 154 -7.21 5.54 -14.12
C ALA A 154 -6.37 4.77 -13.07
N MET A 155 -7.02 4.05 -12.15
CA MET A 155 -6.34 3.21 -11.16
C MET A 155 -5.66 2.00 -11.80
N LYS A 156 -6.27 1.36 -12.79
CA LYS A 156 -5.67 0.27 -13.56
C LYS A 156 -4.44 0.74 -14.32
N ALA A 157 -4.52 1.92 -14.96
CA ALA A 157 -3.38 2.52 -15.64
C ALA A 157 -2.23 2.81 -14.66
N LYS A 158 -2.55 3.34 -13.48
CA LYS A 158 -1.57 3.58 -12.41
C LYS A 158 -0.92 2.27 -11.93
N PHE A 159 -1.71 1.20 -11.77
CA PHE A 159 -1.15 -0.13 -11.43
C PHE A 159 -0.14 -0.60 -12.50
N MET A 160 -0.45 -0.46 -13.77
CA MET A 160 0.44 -0.86 -14.87
C MET A 160 1.73 -0.03 -14.90
N GLU A 161 1.62 1.29 -14.67
CA GLU A 161 2.79 2.18 -14.56
C GLU A 161 3.75 1.69 -13.46
N GLU A 162 3.23 1.44 -12.26
CA GLU A 162 4.00 0.92 -11.12
C GLU A 162 4.59 -0.48 -11.40
N ALA A 163 3.84 -1.36 -12.08
CA ALA A 163 4.30 -2.70 -12.43
C ALA A 163 5.50 -2.67 -13.39
N ILE A 164 5.49 -1.75 -14.36
CA ILE A 164 6.59 -1.53 -15.31
C ILE A 164 7.80 -0.94 -14.58
N GLU A 165 7.60 0.10 -13.77
CA GLU A 165 8.67 0.75 -13.02
C GLU A 165 9.39 -0.22 -12.08
N ASN A 166 8.63 -1.12 -11.44
CA ASN A 166 9.16 -2.11 -10.51
C ASN A 166 9.57 -3.43 -11.19
N GLN A 167 9.59 -3.49 -12.52
CA GLN A 167 10.07 -4.64 -13.30
C GLN A 167 9.29 -5.95 -13.02
N VAL A 168 8.01 -5.83 -12.74
CA VAL A 168 7.11 -6.97 -12.57
C VAL A 168 6.57 -7.46 -13.93
N LEU A 169 6.60 -6.58 -14.93
CA LEU A 169 6.25 -6.84 -16.33
C LEU A 169 7.43 -6.57 -17.22
#